data_ad91b41217ce9d3150d4b6d7dcec2e17
#
_entry.id   ad91b41217ce9d3150d4b6d7dcec2e17
#
_cell.length_a   1.000
_cell.length_b   1.000
_cell.length_c   1.000
_cell.angle_alpha   90.00
_cell.angle_beta   90.00
_cell.angle_gamma   90.00
#
_symmetry.space_group_name_H-M   'P 1'
#
loop_
_entity.id
_entity.type
_entity.pdbx_description
1 polymer ?
#
loop_
_entity_poly.entity_id
_entity_poly.type
_entity_poly.pdbx_seq_one_letter_code
_entity_poly.pdbx_strand_id
1 'polypeptide(L)'
;MAIVDLITSGLGLLASEKDITPTWVEGVMRGSGNLEDGVTVTAVSTERIGEGVGILSILQRVIPTYSGATKAPKTFVVKYPTDDPVQRGTADALVFYIRELTFYRDCAPSAPFKTAKCYGQAIESENTNFTIVMEDISHYRPLNQLDGVSLSDAKIMLEKLADFHAMWWNSPKLPAMQNIFPPILNPTYEMVLPMLWAQGWPNVEKYAGHLLPDSVRGIGDIWGGKVPWMLGTLMEPMTLIHGDYRADNMMFDGDEPVVIDYQICGTGSGIYDVGYFISQSITTDVRRGHDRELVNLYLDRLETHGITIDRDEMWRQYLVVIVFCVNYGVTTFGGFAEQNERGQQLLQEMLLRALYCVADNDALKVIS
;
A
#
# COMPACT_ATOMS: atom_id res chain seq x y z
N MET A 1 -2.76 -22.77 9.48
CA MET A 1 -3.01 -21.99 10.71
C MET A 1 -4.44 -21.49 10.59
N ALA A 2 -5.32 -21.79 11.54
CA ALA A 2 -6.71 -21.39 11.40
C ALA A 2 -6.83 -19.86 11.50
N ILE A 3 -7.51 -19.25 10.52
CA ILE A 3 -7.77 -17.80 10.39
C ILE A 3 -8.73 -17.30 11.52
N VAL A 4 -8.99 -18.10 12.52
CA VAL A 4 -10.13 -18.07 13.43
C VAL A 4 -10.13 -16.92 14.43
N ASP A 5 -9.01 -16.20 14.64
CA ASP A 5 -8.91 -15.23 15.74
C ASP A 5 -8.99 -13.74 15.33
N LEU A 6 -9.48 -13.46 14.11
CA LEU A 6 -9.65 -12.07 13.62
C LEU A 6 -11.03 -11.48 13.90
N ILE A 7 -11.90 -12.19 14.60
CA ILE A 7 -13.28 -11.75 14.83
C ILE A 7 -13.36 -10.91 16.10
N THR A 8 -13.70 -9.65 15.96
CA THR A 8 -14.10 -8.79 17.08
C THR A 8 -15.50 -9.19 17.53
N SER A 9 -15.70 -9.34 18.83
CA SER A 9 -17.00 -9.67 19.41
C SER A 9 -18.09 -8.70 18.93
N GLY A 10 -19.18 -9.24 18.38
CA GLY A 10 -20.31 -8.47 17.85
C GLY A 10 -20.17 -7.96 16.44
N LEU A 11 -19.03 -8.18 15.78
CA LEU A 11 -18.82 -7.78 14.37
C LEU A 11 -19.35 -8.87 13.43
N GLY A 12 -20.39 -8.54 12.64
CA GLY A 12 -20.83 -9.35 11.50
C GLY A 12 -20.12 -8.93 10.22
N LEU A 13 -19.99 -9.86 9.28
CA LEU A 13 -19.53 -9.57 7.92
C LEU A 13 -20.59 -8.76 7.17
N LEU A 14 -20.15 -7.76 6.42
CA LEU A 14 -21.01 -6.94 5.57
C LEU A 14 -21.00 -7.47 4.14
N ALA A 15 -22.19 -7.60 3.56
CA ALA A 15 -22.36 -7.87 2.13
C ALA A 15 -22.66 -6.59 1.35
N SER A 16 -23.22 -5.57 2.02
CA SER A 16 -23.59 -4.30 1.39
C SER A 16 -23.68 -3.18 2.42
N GLU A 17 -23.82 -1.94 1.96
CA GLU A 17 -24.07 -0.78 2.82
C GLU A 17 -25.37 -0.91 3.66
N LYS A 18 -26.35 -1.68 3.18
CA LYS A 18 -27.64 -1.89 3.89
C LYS A 18 -27.49 -2.67 5.19
N ASP A 19 -26.39 -3.39 5.34
CA ASP A 19 -26.07 -4.16 6.54
C ASP A 19 -25.51 -3.26 7.66
N ILE A 20 -25.11 -2.02 7.32
CA ILE A 20 -24.61 -1.02 8.28
C ILE A 20 -25.82 -0.39 8.99
N THR A 21 -26.44 -1.15 9.89
CA THR A 21 -27.60 -0.74 10.66
C THR A 21 -27.22 -0.11 12.00
N PRO A 22 -28.11 0.66 12.66
CA PRO A 22 -27.87 1.18 14.01
C PRO A 22 -27.47 0.08 15.01
N THR A 23 -28.13 -1.08 14.94
CA THR A 23 -27.83 -2.22 15.82
C THR A 23 -26.43 -2.79 15.56
N TRP A 24 -26.03 -2.91 14.28
CA TRP A 24 -24.71 -3.37 13.91
C TRP A 24 -23.63 -2.39 14.40
N VAL A 25 -23.80 -1.09 14.15
CA VAL A 25 -22.87 -0.03 14.61
C VAL A 25 -22.73 -0.04 16.12
N GLU A 26 -23.86 -0.14 16.83
CA GLU A 26 -23.85 -0.21 18.30
C GLU A 26 -23.07 -1.43 18.79
N GLY A 27 -23.27 -2.60 18.18
CA GLY A 27 -22.54 -3.82 18.50
C GLY A 27 -21.02 -3.68 18.33
N VAL A 28 -20.58 -3.09 17.20
CA VAL A 28 -19.16 -2.83 16.91
C VAL A 28 -18.56 -1.86 17.93
N MET A 29 -19.22 -0.74 18.21
CA MET A 29 -18.69 0.29 19.11
C MET A 29 -18.65 -0.20 20.56
N ARG A 30 -19.62 -1.01 21.01
CA ARG A 30 -19.57 -1.66 22.32
C ARG A 30 -18.49 -2.73 22.39
N GLY A 31 -18.41 -3.62 21.39
CA GLY A 31 -17.42 -4.69 21.34
C GLY A 31 -15.98 -4.18 21.34
N SER A 32 -15.76 -3.00 20.77
CA SER A 32 -14.45 -2.33 20.75
C SER A 32 -14.21 -1.39 21.96
N GLY A 33 -15.17 -1.28 22.89
CA GLY A 33 -15.06 -0.40 24.07
C GLY A 33 -15.14 1.10 23.75
N ASN A 34 -15.70 1.47 22.60
CA ASN A 34 -15.81 2.87 22.17
C ASN A 34 -17.22 3.47 22.36
N LEU A 35 -18.15 2.76 23.00
CA LEU A 35 -19.48 3.26 23.31
C LEU A 35 -19.79 3.00 24.80
N GLU A 36 -20.13 4.05 25.54
CA GLU A 36 -20.43 4.00 26.96
C GLU A 36 -21.78 3.32 27.23
N ASP A 37 -21.92 2.73 28.41
CA ASP A 37 -23.18 2.15 28.89
C ASP A 37 -24.30 3.20 28.92
N GLY A 38 -25.49 2.79 28.46
CA GLY A 38 -26.67 3.64 28.40
C GLY A 38 -26.78 4.56 27.19
N VAL A 39 -25.72 4.67 26.38
CA VAL A 39 -25.77 5.34 25.07
C VAL A 39 -26.11 4.32 23.98
N THR A 40 -27.02 4.65 23.09
CA THR A 40 -27.44 3.79 21.97
C THR A 40 -27.22 4.51 20.63
N VAL A 41 -27.15 3.75 19.55
CA VAL A 41 -27.14 4.30 18.18
C VAL A 41 -28.58 4.37 17.68
N THR A 42 -29.09 5.58 17.42
CA THR A 42 -30.48 5.83 17.04
C THR A 42 -30.68 5.90 15.52
N ALA A 43 -29.67 6.32 14.79
CA ALA A 43 -29.67 6.37 13.33
C ALA A 43 -28.25 6.23 12.78
N VAL A 44 -28.14 5.87 11.50
CA VAL A 44 -26.88 5.78 10.76
C VAL A 44 -27.13 6.34 9.36
N SER A 45 -26.19 7.15 8.87
CA SER A 45 -26.05 7.46 7.45
C SER A 45 -24.69 7.03 6.95
N THR A 46 -24.59 6.73 5.67
CA THR A 46 -23.39 6.27 5.01
C THR A 46 -23.05 7.14 3.81
N GLU A 47 -21.78 7.27 3.51
CA GLU A 47 -21.24 7.95 2.34
C GLU A 47 -20.16 7.07 1.72
N ARG A 48 -20.32 6.71 0.44
CA ARG A 48 -19.27 5.97 -0.27
C ARG A 48 -18.09 6.89 -0.53
N ILE A 49 -16.89 6.44 -0.17
CA ILE A 49 -15.64 7.19 -0.34
C ILE A 49 -14.64 6.39 -1.18
N GLY A 50 -13.62 7.07 -1.73
CA GLY A 50 -12.56 6.40 -2.50
C GLY A 50 -13.00 5.89 -3.88
N GLU A 51 -14.09 6.43 -4.46
CA GLU A 51 -14.51 6.06 -5.81
C GLU A 51 -13.42 6.37 -6.84
N GLY A 52 -13.10 5.37 -7.67
CA GLY A 52 -12.06 5.47 -8.70
C GLY A 52 -10.63 5.25 -8.21
N VAL A 53 -10.41 5.05 -6.91
CA VAL A 53 -9.08 4.79 -6.33
C VAL A 53 -9.00 3.39 -5.72
N GLY A 54 -10.05 2.90 -5.06
CA GLY A 54 -10.13 1.57 -4.45
C GLY A 54 -10.76 0.54 -5.39
N ILE A 55 -9.95 -0.35 -5.98
CA ILE A 55 -10.43 -1.33 -6.96
C ILE A 55 -10.93 -2.61 -6.26
N LEU A 56 -10.32 -3.00 -5.14
CA LEU A 56 -10.48 -4.31 -4.52
C LEU A 56 -11.50 -4.34 -3.37
N SER A 57 -11.92 -3.17 -2.88
CA SER A 57 -12.78 -3.05 -1.70
C SER A 57 -13.68 -1.83 -1.81
N ILE A 58 -14.83 -1.88 -1.12
CA ILE A 58 -15.74 -0.76 -0.95
C ILE A 58 -15.43 -0.11 0.39
N LEU A 59 -15.30 1.22 0.38
CA LEU A 59 -15.16 2.03 1.59
C LEU A 59 -16.42 2.86 1.80
N GLN A 60 -16.98 2.76 3.01
CA GLN A 60 -18.12 3.57 3.46
C GLN A 60 -17.71 4.39 4.69
N ARG A 61 -17.85 5.71 4.59
CA ARG A 61 -17.88 6.54 5.78
C ARG A 61 -19.20 6.36 6.47
N VAL A 62 -19.18 6.06 7.75
CA VAL A 62 -20.37 5.85 8.58
C VAL A 62 -20.50 7.01 9.55
N ILE A 63 -21.69 7.57 9.62
CA ILE A 63 -22.04 8.74 10.45
C ILE A 63 -23.17 8.31 11.39
N PRO A 64 -22.84 7.85 12.64
CA PRO A 64 -23.85 7.44 13.60
C PRO A 64 -24.48 8.65 14.31
N THR A 65 -25.74 8.50 14.67
CA THR A 65 -26.44 9.39 15.61
C THR A 65 -26.61 8.66 16.92
N TYR A 66 -26.13 9.26 18.00
CA TYR A 66 -26.20 8.69 19.35
C TYR A 66 -27.35 9.28 20.16
N SER A 67 -27.89 8.51 21.12
CA SER A 67 -29.01 8.93 21.98
C SER A 67 -28.63 10.01 23.03
N GLY A 68 -27.33 10.26 23.23
CA GLY A 68 -26.83 11.21 24.20
C GLY A 68 -25.36 11.60 23.94
N ALA A 69 -24.82 12.39 24.87
CA ALA A 69 -23.41 12.76 24.80
C ALA A 69 -22.51 11.52 24.94
N THR A 70 -21.49 11.40 24.13
CA THR A 70 -20.58 10.26 24.09
C THR A 70 -19.19 10.66 23.60
N LYS A 71 -18.18 9.85 23.95
CA LYS A 71 -16.83 9.90 23.37
C LYS A 71 -16.67 9.00 22.14
N ALA A 72 -17.72 8.27 21.76
CA ALA A 72 -17.71 7.43 20.57
C ALA A 72 -17.37 8.25 19.31
N PRO A 73 -16.76 7.63 18.29
CA PRO A 73 -16.40 8.32 17.04
C PRO A 73 -17.64 8.97 16.40
N LYS A 74 -17.50 10.22 15.97
CA LYS A 74 -18.55 10.92 15.22
C LYS A 74 -18.68 10.36 13.79
N THR A 75 -17.58 9.91 13.24
CA THR A 75 -17.46 9.24 11.95
C THR A 75 -16.44 8.13 12.04
N PHE A 76 -16.60 7.11 11.23
CA PHE A 76 -15.62 6.04 11.05
C PHE A 76 -15.75 5.44 9.65
N VAL A 77 -14.76 4.68 9.22
CA VAL A 77 -14.77 4.05 7.90
C VAL A 77 -14.92 2.55 8.03
N VAL A 78 -15.76 1.98 7.17
CA VAL A 78 -15.92 0.54 7.02
C VAL A 78 -15.44 0.13 5.64
N LYS A 79 -14.60 -0.91 5.59
CA LYS A 79 -14.08 -1.50 4.36
C LYS A 79 -14.55 -2.94 4.28
N TYR A 80 -15.09 -3.33 3.12
CA TYR A 80 -15.56 -4.68 2.82
C TYR A 80 -15.36 -4.99 1.34
N PRO A 81 -15.49 -6.28 0.90
CA PRO A 81 -15.16 -6.67 -0.47
C PRO A 81 -15.93 -5.90 -1.53
N THR A 82 -15.30 -5.72 -2.69
CA THR A 82 -15.98 -5.21 -3.89
C THR A 82 -17.04 -6.19 -4.40
N ASP A 83 -18.06 -5.67 -5.10
CA ASP A 83 -19.09 -6.48 -5.77
C ASP A 83 -18.59 -7.06 -7.11
N ASP A 84 -17.46 -6.57 -7.64
CA ASP A 84 -16.89 -7.07 -8.88
C ASP A 84 -16.24 -8.45 -8.66
N PRO A 85 -16.76 -9.52 -9.30
CA PRO A 85 -16.28 -10.87 -9.06
C PRO A 85 -14.84 -11.11 -9.55
N VAL A 86 -14.36 -10.38 -10.55
CA VAL A 86 -13.00 -10.53 -11.09
C VAL A 86 -12.01 -9.91 -10.11
N GLN A 87 -12.29 -8.71 -9.64
CA GLN A 87 -11.45 -8.02 -8.66
C GLN A 87 -11.44 -8.76 -7.32
N ARG A 88 -12.59 -9.28 -6.89
CA ARG A 88 -12.72 -10.11 -5.69
C ARG A 88 -11.91 -11.39 -5.80
N GLY A 89 -12.00 -12.10 -6.93
CA GLY A 89 -11.20 -13.29 -7.19
C GLY A 89 -9.70 -13.00 -7.21
N THR A 90 -9.29 -11.84 -7.70
CA THR A 90 -7.89 -11.38 -7.66
C THR A 90 -7.42 -11.14 -6.23
N ALA A 91 -8.22 -10.45 -5.42
CA ALA A 91 -7.90 -10.18 -4.03
C ALA A 91 -7.79 -11.44 -3.19
N ASP A 92 -8.64 -12.43 -3.47
CA ASP A 92 -8.64 -13.74 -2.82
C ASP A 92 -7.40 -14.55 -3.22
N ALA A 93 -7.13 -14.70 -4.51
CA ALA A 93 -5.98 -15.43 -5.02
C ALA A 93 -4.63 -14.86 -4.53
N LEU A 94 -4.56 -13.55 -4.29
CA LEU A 94 -3.38 -12.85 -3.79
C LEU A 94 -3.40 -12.64 -2.27
N VAL A 95 -4.39 -13.18 -1.57
CA VAL A 95 -4.58 -13.13 -0.10
C VAL A 95 -4.55 -11.70 0.48
N PHE A 96 -5.05 -10.72 -0.27
CA PHE A 96 -4.94 -9.30 0.10
C PHE A 96 -5.69 -8.96 1.38
N TYR A 97 -6.90 -9.49 1.57
CA TYR A 97 -7.74 -9.13 2.71
C TYR A 97 -7.12 -9.57 4.03
N ILE A 98 -6.66 -10.83 4.10
CA ILE A 98 -6.05 -11.35 5.33
C ILE A 98 -4.76 -10.63 5.70
N ARG A 99 -3.99 -10.13 4.70
CA ARG A 99 -2.76 -9.35 4.97
C ARG A 99 -3.09 -8.09 5.75
N GLU A 100 -4.04 -7.29 5.25
CA GLU A 100 -4.43 -6.03 5.88
C GLU A 100 -4.97 -6.25 7.30
N LEU A 101 -5.88 -7.21 7.48
CA LEU A 101 -6.44 -7.51 8.79
C LEU A 101 -5.37 -7.98 9.77
N THR A 102 -4.46 -8.85 9.32
CA THR A 102 -3.35 -9.34 10.16
C THR A 102 -2.39 -8.22 10.50
N PHE A 103 -2.10 -7.32 9.56
CA PHE A 103 -1.25 -6.17 9.84
C PHE A 103 -1.85 -5.30 10.95
N TYR A 104 -3.12 -4.94 10.86
CA TYR A 104 -3.78 -4.12 11.88
C TYR A 104 -3.83 -4.80 13.25
N ARG A 105 -3.94 -6.13 13.32
CA ARG A 105 -3.93 -6.88 14.57
C ARG A 105 -2.53 -7.00 15.18
N ASP A 106 -1.54 -7.41 14.37
CA ASP A 106 -0.26 -7.92 14.87
C ASP A 106 0.91 -6.94 14.70
N CYS A 107 0.86 -6.06 13.70
CA CYS A 107 1.97 -5.18 13.36
C CYS A 107 1.70 -3.71 13.71
N ALA A 108 0.51 -3.20 13.43
CA ALA A 108 0.14 -1.82 13.64
C ALA A 108 0.32 -1.33 15.10
N PRO A 109 0.01 -2.12 16.16
CA PRO A 109 0.19 -1.67 17.54
C PRO A 109 1.62 -1.30 17.92
N SER A 110 2.61 -1.79 17.19
CA SER A 110 4.04 -1.52 17.42
C SER A 110 4.70 -0.68 16.31
N ALA A 111 3.94 -0.28 15.28
CA ALA A 111 4.48 0.50 14.19
C ALA A 111 5.03 1.86 14.68
N PRO A 112 6.15 2.37 14.11
CA PRO A 112 6.79 3.63 14.54
C PRO A 112 6.13 4.88 13.92
N PHE A 113 5.04 4.69 13.19
CA PHE A 113 4.17 5.71 12.61
C PHE A 113 2.71 5.42 12.99
N LYS A 114 1.84 6.39 12.86
CA LYS A 114 0.41 6.17 13.07
C LYS A 114 -0.20 5.30 11.98
N THR A 115 -1.20 4.53 12.37
CA THR A 115 -2.12 3.84 11.46
C THR A 115 -3.54 4.28 11.81
N ALA A 116 -4.49 4.09 10.91
CA ALA A 116 -5.91 4.25 11.29
C ALA A 116 -6.22 3.30 12.45
N LYS A 117 -6.85 3.79 13.52
CA LYS A 117 -7.25 2.93 14.64
C LYS A 117 -8.28 1.90 14.14
N CYS A 118 -8.03 0.62 14.38
CA CYS A 118 -8.98 -0.44 14.08
C CYS A 118 -9.96 -0.60 15.24
N TYR A 119 -11.26 -0.45 14.98
CA TYR A 119 -12.34 -0.66 15.98
C TYR A 119 -12.85 -2.10 15.96
N GLY A 120 -12.65 -2.81 14.87
CA GLY A 120 -13.03 -4.21 14.75
C GLY A 120 -12.75 -4.76 13.37
N GLN A 121 -12.61 -6.08 13.31
CA GLN A 121 -12.38 -6.77 12.06
C GLN A 121 -12.92 -8.19 12.10
N ALA A 122 -13.37 -8.69 10.95
CA ALA A 122 -13.83 -10.05 10.77
C ALA A 122 -13.47 -10.54 9.37
N ILE A 123 -13.20 -11.85 9.23
CA ILE A 123 -12.95 -12.50 7.95
C ILE A 123 -13.48 -13.93 7.98
N GLU A 124 -14.01 -14.40 6.86
CA GLU A 124 -14.35 -15.80 6.68
C GLU A 124 -13.09 -16.67 6.52
N SER A 125 -13.23 -17.95 6.88
CA SER A 125 -12.12 -18.92 6.80
C SER A 125 -11.56 -19.10 5.38
N GLU A 126 -12.36 -18.80 4.36
CA GLU A 126 -12.00 -18.93 2.95
C GLU A 126 -11.47 -17.60 2.34
N ASN A 127 -11.26 -16.56 3.16
CA ASN A 127 -10.69 -15.26 2.78
C ASN A 127 -11.48 -14.48 1.72
N THR A 128 -12.72 -14.86 1.42
CA THR A 128 -13.53 -14.22 0.38
C THR A 128 -14.35 -13.04 0.88
N ASN A 129 -14.73 -13.06 2.15
CA ASN A 129 -15.50 -12.00 2.81
C ASN A 129 -14.76 -11.49 4.03
N PHE A 130 -14.68 -10.19 4.15
CA PHE A 130 -14.11 -9.52 5.31
C PHE A 130 -14.86 -8.25 5.65
N THR A 131 -14.68 -7.76 6.84
CA THR A 131 -15.09 -6.43 7.27
C THR A 131 -14.01 -5.89 8.19
N ILE A 132 -13.58 -4.67 7.96
CA ILE A 132 -12.73 -3.92 8.89
C ILE A 132 -13.37 -2.56 9.17
N VAL A 133 -13.42 -2.17 10.43
CA VAL A 133 -13.95 -0.91 10.91
C VAL A 133 -12.81 -0.08 11.46
N MET A 134 -12.60 1.08 10.89
CA MET A 134 -11.42 1.90 11.14
C MET A 134 -11.79 3.35 11.44
N GLU A 135 -10.86 4.05 12.04
CA GLU A 135 -10.91 5.50 12.22
C GLU A 135 -11.12 6.22 10.90
N ASP A 136 -11.95 7.25 10.90
CA ASP A 136 -12.03 8.21 9.81
C ASP A 136 -10.88 9.21 9.92
N ILE A 137 -9.90 9.03 9.09
CA ILE A 137 -8.65 9.81 9.06
C ILE A 137 -8.71 11.02 8.11
N SER A 138 -9.89 11.38 7.60
CA SER A 138 -10.08 12.48 6.64
C SER A 138 -9.69 13.85 7.18
N HIS A 139 -9.51 13.98 8.48
CA HIS A 139 -9.06 15.20 9.15
C HIS A 139 -7.54 15.39 9.13
N TYR A 140 -6.78 14.37 8.76
CA TYR A 140 -5.33 14.46 8.60
C TYR A 140 -4.95 15.13 7.27
N ARG A 141 -3.76 15.70 7.18
CA ARG A 141 -3.23 16.28 5.94
C ARG A 141 -2.81 15.17 4.97
N PRO A 142 -3.54 14.92 3.89
CA PRO A 142 -3.16 13.89 2.94
C PRO A 142 -1.93 14.30 2.14
N LEU A 143 -1.12 13.33 1.75
CA LEU A 143 -0.23 13.46 0.61
C LEU A 143 -1.01 13.13 -0.67
N ASN A 144 -0.62 13.70 -1.78
CA ASN A 144 -1.31 13.54 -3.05
C ASN A 144 -0.31 13.06 -4.12
N GLN A 145 -0.64 11.95 -4.76
CA GLN A 145 0.23 11.36 -5.78
C GLN A 145 0.44 12.29 -6.96
N LEU A 146 -0.58 13.06 -7.38
CA LEU A 146 -0.45 14.00 -8.50
C LEU A 146 0.43 15.20 -8.15
N ASP A 147 0.23 15.79 -6.98
CA ASP A 147 0.99 16.96 -6.54
C ASP A 147 2.44 16.58 -6.19
N GLY A 148 2.65 15.34 -5.82
CA GLY A 148 3.92 14.82 -5.34
C GLY A 148 4.24 15.23 -3.89
N VAL A 149 5.26 14.60 -3.35
CA VAL A 149 5.70 14.78 -1.96
C VAL A 149 6.88 15.76 -1.92
N SER A 150 6.86 16.69 -0.96
CA SER A 150 7.99 17.58 -0.72
C SER A 150 9.22 16.82 -0.21
N LEU A 151 10.44 17.35 -0.42
CA LEU A 151 11.65 16.72 0.14
C LEU A 151 11.62 16.62 1.67
N SER A 152 11.02 17.61 2.34
CA SER A 152 10.89 17.58 3.81
C SER A 152 9.98 16.47 4.29
N ASP A 153 8.79 16.33 3.68
CA ASP A 153 7.88 15.23 4.00
C ASP A 153 8.49 13.87 3.63
N ALA A 154 9.16 13.79 2.47
CA ALA A 154 9.81 12.57 2.02
C ALA A 154 10.89 12.08 3.00
N LYS A 155 11.69 12.99 3.57
CA LYS A 155 12.69 12.65 4.56
C LYS A 155 12.06 12.05 5.83
N ILE A 156 11.00 12.68 6.34
CA ILE A 156 10.27 12.17 7.52
C ILE A 156 9.69 10.77 7.23
N MET A 157 9.06 10.60 6.06
CA MET A 157 8.49 9.30 5.66
C MET A 157 9.55 8.20 5.57
N LEU A 158 10.72 8.49 4.99
CA LEU A 158 11.81 7.53 4.85
C LEU A 158 12.47 7.17 6.18
N GLU A 159 12.64 8.13 7.11
CA GLU A 159 13.13 7.84 8.45
C GLU A 159 12.19 6.91 9.22
N LYS A 160 10.87 7.17 9.15
CA LYS A 160 9.85 6.32 9.78
C LYS A 160 9.75 4.95 9.12
N LEU A 161 9.91 4.88 7.81
CA LEU A 161 10.00 3.62 7.08
C LEU A 161 11.22 2.80 7.54
N ALA A 162 12.37 3.44 7.73
CA ALA A 162 13.57 2.79 8.25
C ALA A 162 13.35 2.24 9.66
N ASP A 163 12.70 3.01 10.54
CA ASP A 163 12.33 2.55 11.88
C ASP A 163 11.42 1.31 11.83
N PHE A 164 10.44 1.29 10.90
CA PHE A 164 9.56 0.15 10.69
C PHE A 164 10.32 -1.08 10.17
N HIS A 165 11.16 -0.91 9.15
CA HIS A 165 11.96 -2.00 8.60
C HIS A 165 12.96 -2.55 9.62
N ALA A 166 13.55 -1.70 10.45
CA ALA A 166 14.48 -2.13 11.51
C ALA A 166 13.83 -3.09 12.52
N MET A 167 12.56 -2.93 12.83
CA MET A 167 11.83 -3.82 13.76
C MET A 167 11.75 -5.27 13.26
N TRP A 168 11.74 -5.44 11.94
CA TRP A 168 11.57 -6.73 11.29
C TRP A 168 12.84 -7.23 10.59
N TRP A 169 13.93 -6.47 10.64
CA TRP A 169 15.16 -6.74 9.90
C TRP A 169 15.76 -8.10 10.25
N ASN A 170 15.76 -9.01 9.27
CA ASN A 170 16.19 -10.41 9.44
C ASN A 170 15.54 -11.11 10.65
N SER A 171 14.32 -10.73 10.99
CA SER A 171 13.61 -11.25 12.15
C SER A 171 13.33 -12.75 11.99
N PRO A 172 13.64 -13.58 12.99
CA PRO A 172 13.33 -15.00 12.97
C PRO A 172 11.81 -15.31 12.95
N LYS A 173 10.96 -14.31 13.13
CA LYS A 173 9.50 -14.43 13.03
C LYS A 173 9.03 -14.42 11.58
N LEU A 174 9.75 -13.80 10.65
CA LEU A 174 9.32 -13.62 9.25
C LEU A 174 8.97 -14.94 8.55
N PRO A 175 9.77 -16.04 8.64
CA PRO A 175 9.43 -17.29 7.99
C PRO A 175 8.06 -17.85 8.39
N ALA A 176 7.67 -17.71 9.66
CA ALA A 176 6.36 -18.15 10.14
C ALA A 176 5.20 -17.27 9.66
N MET A 177 5.48 -16.04 9.23
CA MET A 177 4.49 -15.07 8.75
C MET A 177 4.29 -15.14 7.22
N GLN A 178 5.14 -15.82 6.47
CA GLN A 178 5.12 -15.84 5.00
C GLN A 178 3.85 -16.43 4.37
N ASN A 179 3.08 -17.21 5.11
CA ASN A 179 1.76 -17.66 4.65
C ASN A 179 0.74 -16.52 4.53
N ILE A 180 0.96 -15.41 5.24
CA ILE A 180 0.10 -14.23 5.25
C ILE A 180 0.79 -13.07 4.53
N PHE A 181 2.07 -12.85 4.82
CA PHE A 181 2.91 -11.85 4.18
C PHE A 181 3.93 -12.54 3.26
N PRO A 182 3.51 -12.98 2.05
CA PRO A 182 4.37 -13.77 1.19
C PRO A 182 5.61 -12.99 0.77
N PRO A 183 6.71 -13.69 0.46
CA PRO A 183 7.88 -13.06 -0.12
C PRO A 183 7.55 -12.42 -1.46
N ILE A 184 8.24 -11.34 -1.80
CA ILE A 184 8.09 -10.69 -3.10
C ILE A 184 8.48 -11.62 -4.26
N LEU A 185 9.44 -12.51 -4.06
CA LEU A 185 9.69 -13.61 -4.98
C LEU A 185 8.75 -14.78 -4.64
N ASN A 186 7.75 -14.98 -5.46
CA ASN A 186 6.83 -16.11 -5.34
C ASN A 186 6.29 -16.52 -6.73
N PRO A 187 5.84 -17.77 -6.90
CA PRO A 187 5.40 -18.30 -8.20
C PRO A 187 4.28 -17.47 -8.84
N THR A 188 3.39 -16.88 -8.05
CA THR A 188 2.28 -16.07 -8.58
C THR A 188 2.81 -14.80 -9.23
N TYR A 189 3.73 -14.09 -8.58
CA TYR A 189 4.29 -12.85 -9.14
C TYR A 189 5.17 -13.13 -10.35
N GLU A 190 5.97 -14.22 -10.32
CA GLU A 190 6.78 -14.63 -11.47
C GLU A 190 5.94 -14.92 -12.73
N MET A 191 4.72 -15.43 -12.54
CA MET A 191 3.80 -15.72 -13.64
C MET A 191 2.99 -14.50 -14.07
N VAL A 192 2.40 -13.78 -13.10
CA VAL A 192 1.41 -12.73 -13.37
C VAL A 192 2.04 -11.43 -13.85
N LEU A 193 3.18 -11.01 -13.29
CA LEU A 193 3.78 -9.72 -13.62
C LEU A 193 4.24 -9.61 -15.06
N PRO A 194 4.94 -10.59 -15.68
CA PRO A 194 5.27 -10.54 -17.10
C PRO A 194 4.03 -10.49 -18.00
N MET A 195 2.96 -11.16 -17.59
CA MET A 195 1.69 -11.19 -18.33
C MET A 195 1.01 -9.82 -18.33
N LEU A 196 0.92 -9.19 -17.15
CA LEU A 196 0.36 -7.84 -17.02
C LEU A 196 1.20 -6.79 -17.75
N TRP A 197 2.52 -6.91 -17.69
CA TRP A 197 3.43 -6.08 -18.47
C TRP A 197 3.17 -6.18 -19.97
N ALA A 198 3.09 -7.40 -20.51
CA ALA A 198 2.84 -7.64 -21.93
C ALA A 198 1.46 -7.10 -22.38
N GLN A 199 0.48 -7.05 -21.50
CA GLN A 199 -0.83 -6.46 -21.77
C GLN A 199 -0.82 -4.93 -21.72
N GLY A 200 -0.06 -4.34 -20.80
CA GLY A 200 -0.03 -2.89 -20.58
C GLY A 200 0.92 -2.15 -21.53
N TRP A 201 2.09 -2.71 -21.83
CA TRP A 201 3.14 -2.03 -22.61
C TRP A 201 2.69 -1.51 -23.99
N PRO A 202 1.91 -2.23 -24.79
CA PRO A 202 1.40 -1.68 -26.05
C PRO A 202 0.56 -0.40 -25.90
N ASN A 203 -0.16 -0.27 -24.79
CA ASN A 203 -0.90 0.95 -24.48
C ASN A 203 0.04 2.10 -24.05
N VAL A 204 1.11 1.78 -23.33
CA VAL A 204 2.16 2.77 -23.04
C VAL A 204 2.77 3.32 -24.33
N GLU A 205 3.14 2.46 -25.28
CA GLU A 205 3.66 2.89 -26.58
C GLU A 205 2.66 3.75 -27.35
N LYS A 206 1.39 3.34 -27.35
CA LYS A 206 0.31 4.04 -28.07
C LYS A 206 0.01 5.41 -27.49
N TYR A 207 -0.13 5.53 -26.17
CA TYR A 207 -0.63 6.74 -25.52
C TYR A 207 0.46 7.64 -24.95
N ALA A 208 1.59 7.09 -24.53
CA ALA A 208 2.69 7.79 -23.90
C ALA A 208 4.05 7.63 -24.60
N GLY A 209 4.14 6.87 -25.69
CA GLY A 209 5.42 6.55 -26.37
C GLY A 209 6.22 7.78 -26.78
N HIS A 210 5.57 8.89 -27.12
CA HIS A 210 6.22 10.16 -27.47
C HIS A 210 6.84 10.91 -26.27
N LEU A 211 6.48 10.52 -25.03
CA LEU A 211 6.97 11.12 -23.78
C LEU A 211 8.11 10.31 -23.16
N LEU A 212 8.38 9.10 -23.67
CA LEU A 212 9.37 8.21 -23.08
C LEU A 212 10.80 8.73 -23.32
N PRO A 213 11.67 8.78 -22.29
CA PRO A 213 13.09 9.04 -22.49
C PRO A 213 13.71 8.00 -23.43
N ASP A 214 14.56 8.42 -24.36
CA ASP A 214 15.17 7.51 -25.34
C ASP A 214 16.01 6.40 -24.67
N SER A 215 16.66 6.72 -23.54
CA SER A 215 17.50 5.78 -22.78
C SER A 215 16.73 4.62 -22.15
N VAL A 216 15.40 4.69 -22.03
CA VAL A 216 14.58 3.63 -21.43
C VAL A 216 13.64 2.93 -22.41
N ARG A 217 13.63 3.28 -23.70
CA ARG A 217 12.72 2.69 -24.68
C ARG A 217 12.86 1.17 -24.80
N GLY A 218 14.06 0.64 -24.62
CA GLY A 218 14.32 -0.81 -24.65
C GLY A 218 13.75 -1.61 -23.47
N ILE A 219 13.21 -0.95 -22.44
CA ILE A 219 12.67 -1.65 -21.26
C ILE A 219 11.49 -2.55 -21.63
N GLY A 220 10.68 -2.17 -22.64
CA GLY A 220 9.51 -2.92 -23.09
C GLY A 220 9.81 -4.37 -23.42
N ASP A 221 10.94 -4.61 -24.11
CA ASP A 221 11.33 -5.92 -24.59
C ASP A 221 11.99 -6.80 -23.54
N ILE A 222 12.65 -6.21 -22.54
CA ILE A 222 13.51 -6.96 -21.61
C ILE A 222 12.89 -7.17 -20.23
N TRP A 223 12.02 -6.27 -19.78
CA TRP A 223 11.55 -6.24 -18.38
C TRP A 223 10.90 -7.56 -17.96
N GLY A 224 9.96 -8.08 -18.74
CA GLY A 224 9.22 -9.30 -18.40
C GLY A 224 10.11 -10.52 -18.16
N GLY A 225 11.15 -10.69 -18.98
CA GLY A 225 12.12 -11.78 -18.84
C GLY A 225 13.06 -11.63 -17.63
N LYS A 226 13.14 -10.43 -17.04
CA LYS A 226 14.00 -10.15 -15.88
C LYS A 226 13.29 -10.22 -14.53
N VAL A 227 11.95 -10.44 -14.51
CA VAL A 227 11.16 -10.47 -13.27
C VAL A 227 11.72 -11.43 -12.23
N PRO A 228 12.01 -12.72 -12.53
CA PRO A 228 12.52 -13.62 -11.50
C PRO A 228 13.86 -13.15 -10.91
N TRP A 229 14.73 -12.62 -11.77
CA TRP A 229 16.02 -12.10 -11.34
C TRP A 229 15.88 -10.85 -10.46
N MET A 230 15.03 -9.88 -10.87
CA MET A 230 14.78 -8.67 -10.08
C MET A 230 14.21 -9.00 -8.71
N LEU A 231 13.17 -9.85 -8.66
CA LEU A 231 12.56 -10.28 -7.40
C LEU A 231 13.54 -11.05 -6.53
N GLY A 232 14.36 -11.94 -7.12
CA GLY A 232 15.41 -12.68 -6.41
C GLY A 232 16.47 -11.76 -5.79
N THR A 233 16.84 -10.68 -6.49
CA THR A 233 17.77 -9.66 -5.98
C THR A 233 17.22 -8.93 -4.75
N LEU A 234 15.90 -8.79 -4.67
CA LEU A 234 15.21 -8.01 -3.64
C LEU A 234 14.72 -8.87 -2.46
N MET A 235 15.22 -10.11 -2.31
CA MET A 235 14.84 -10.99 -1.21
C MET A 235 15.59 -10.70 0.09
N GLU A 236 16.84 -10.25 -0.01
CA GLU A 236 17.70 -10.05 1.15
C GLU A 236 18.37 -8.65 1.11
N PRO A 237 18.62 -8.03 2.26
CA PRO A 237 18.24 -8.46 3.61
C PRO A 237 16.74 -8.38 3.83
N MET A 238 16.14 -9.38 4.49
CA MET A 238 14.69 -9.52 4.58
C MET A 238 14.09 -8.68 5.71
N THR A 239 13.00 -7.99 5.41
CA THR A 239 12.15 -7.33 6.40
C THR A 239 10.67 -7.49 6.03
N LEU A 240 9.76 -6.99 6.86
CA LEU A 240 8.36 -6.80 6.48
C LEU A 240 8.28 -5.52 5.67
N ILE A 241 7.78 -5.58 4.44
CA ILE A 241 7.59 -4.44 3.55
C ILE A 241 6.12 -4.07 3.44
N HIS A 242 5.84 -2.80 3.21
CA HIS A 242 4.49 -2.31 2.95
C HIS A 242 3.98 -2.76 1.59
N GLY A 243 4.84 -2.74 0.58
CA GLY A 243 4.54 -3.17 -0.78
C GLY A 243 3.88 -2.08 -1.65
N ASP A 244 3.08 -1.17 -1.07
CA ASP A 244 2.45 -0.02 -1.75
C ASP A 244 2.76 1.30 -1.01
N TYR A 245 4.04 1.53 -0.69
CA TYR A 245 4.49 2.70 0.06
C TYR A 245 4.55 3.93 -0.84
N ARG A 246 3.39 4.56 -1.08
CA ARG A 246 3.21 5.71 -2.00
C ARG A 246 2.34 6.82 -1.39
N ALA A 247 2.42 8.01 -1.98
CA ALA A 247 1.81 9.24 -1.45
C ALA A 247 0.32 9.10 -1.12
N ASP A 248 -0.49 8.44 -1.97
CA ASP A 248 -1.94 8.31 -1.72
C ASP A 248 -2.27 7.44 -0.50
N ASN A 249 -1.30 6.65 0.00
CA ASN A 249 -1.44 5.83 1.21
C ASN A 249 -0.84 6.52 2.46
N MET A 250 -0.56 7.83 2.38
CA MET A 250 0.16 8.57 3.42
C MET A 250 -0.53 9.88 3.77
N MET A 251 -0.47 10.22 5.04
CA MET A 251 -1.01 11.47 5.61
C MET A 251 -0.11 11.94 6.75
N PHE A 252 -0.41 13.12 7.25
CA PHE A 252 0.23 13.67 8.44
C PHE A 252 -0.80 14.13 9.47
N ASP A 253 -0.61 13.72 10.72
CA ASP A 253 -1.25 14.31 11.90
C ASP A 253 -0.26 15.28 12.56
N GLY A 254 -0.35 16.56 12.22
CA GLY A 254 0.74 17.49 12.48
C GLY A 254 2.01 17.09 11.74
N ASP A 255 3.06 16.74 12.46
CA ASP A 255 4.33 16.26 11.91
C ASP A 255 4.48 14.72 11.96
N GLU A 256 3.48 14.01 12.47
CA GLU A 256 3.54 12.57 12.61
C GLU A 256 2.96 11.86 11.38
N PRO A 257 3.74 11.00 10.70
CA PRO A 257 3.26 10.22 9.59
C PRO A 257 2.14 9.25 9.97
N VAL A 258 1.14 9.16 9.10
CA VAL A 258 0.05 8.19 9.13
C VAL A 258 0.11 7.38 7.86
N VAL A 259 0.22 6.07 7.97
CA VAL A 259 0.32 5.14 6.82
C VAL A 259 -0.87 4.19 6.84
N ILE A 260 -1.43 3.93 5.67
CA ILE A 260 -2.62 3.09 5.48
C ILE A 260 -2.44 2.13 4.30
N ASP A 261 -3.41 1.23 4.15
CA ASP A 261 -3.53 0.28 3.03
C ASP A 261 -2.42 -0.79 2.99
N TYR A 262 -2.53 -1.75 3.89
CA TYR A 262 -1.57 -2.85 4.06
C TYR A 262 -1.94 -4.12 3.28
N GLN A 263 -2.75 -4.01 2.22
CA GLN A 263 -3.26 -5.16 1.44
C GLN A 263 -2.16 -5.96 0.74
N ILE A 264 -1.07 -5.30 0.35
CA ILE A 264 0.03 -5.96 -0.36
C ILE A 264 1.31 -6.08 0.46
N CYS A 265 1.22 -5.93 1.80
CA CYS A 265 2.33 -6.23 2.68
C CYS A 265 2.94 -7.61 2.37
N GLY A 266 4.25 -7.68 2.41
CA GLY A 266 4.99 -8.89 2.10
C GLY A 266 6.34 -8.92 2.81
N THR A 267 7.20 -9.86 2.43
CA THR A 267 8.57 -9.93 2.93
C THR A 267 9.57 -9.80 1.79
N GLY A 268 10.64 -9.07 2.04
CA GLY A 268 11.71 -8.81 1.07
C GLY A 268 12.67 -7.74 1.58
N SER A 269 13.53 -7.24 0.71
CA SER A 269 14.43 -6.14 1.05
C SER A 269 13.65 -4.83 1.26
N GLY A 270 13.90 -4.14 2.36
CA GLY A 270 13.24 -2.88 2.68
C GLY A 270 13.50 -1.76 1.66
N ILE A 271 14.56 -1.87 0.87
CA ILE A 271 14.84 -0.92 -0.21
C ILE A 271 13.75 -0.92 -1.29
N TYR A 272 12.91 -1.97 -1.34
CA TYR A 272 11.76 -2.05 -2.22
C TYR A 272 10.80 -0.87 -1.99
N ASP A 273 10.38 -0.66 -0.75
CA ASP A 273 9.47 0.44 -0.41
C ASP A 273 10.13 1.81 -0.63
N VAL A 274 11.44 1.92 -0.35
CA VAL A 274 12.22 3.15 -0.59
C VAL A 274 12.24 3.52 -2.05
N GLY A 275 12.57 2.58 -2.94
CA GLY A 275 12.62 2.83 -4.37
C GLY A 275 11.25 3.09 -4.98
N TYR A 276 10.22 2.38 -4.51
CA TYR A 276 8.84 2.65 -4.91
C TYR A 276 8.41 4.07 -4.54
N PHE A 277 8.62 4.47 -3.28
CA PHE A 277 8.27 5.79 -2.80
C PHE A 277 9.00 6.91 -3.54
N ILE A 278 10.34 6.83 -3.65
CA ILE A 278 11.14 7.87 -4.31
C ILE A 278 10.76 7.99 -5.79
N SER A 279 10.63 6.87 -6.50
CA SER A 279 10.41 6.88 -7.95
C SER A 279 9.01 7.32 -8.36
N GLN A 280 8.01 7.20 -7.50
CA GLN A 280 6.62 7.48 -7.89
C GLN A 280 5.96 8.60 -7.09
N SER A 281 6.33 8.79 -5.83
CA SER A 281 5.67 9.77 -4.97
C SER A 281 6.28 11.16 -5.01
N ILE A 282 7.55 11.31 -5.40
CA ILE A 282 8.22 12.59 -5.54
C ILE A 282 8.19 13.00 -7.02
N THR A 283 7.79 14.23 -7.32
CA THR A 283 7.81 14.72 -8.72
C THR A 283 9.23 14.69 -9.28
N THR A 284 9.35 14.47 -10.58
CA THR A 284 10.66 14.37 -11.24
C THR A 284 11.58 15.55 -10.96
N ASP A 285 11.05 16.77 -10.98
CA ASP A 285 11.84 17.99 -10.76
C ASP A 285 12.34 18.11 -9.31
N VAL A 286 11.53 17.67 -8.34
CA VAL A 286 11.91 17.67 -6.90
C VAL A 286 12.88 16.54 -6.60
N ARG A 287 12.72 15.36 -7.23
CA ARG A 287 13.55 14.17 -6.98
C ARG A 287 14.96 14.31 -7.56
N ARG A 288 15.10 14.88 -8.76
CA ARG A 288 16.38 14.94 -9.48
C ARG A 288 17.52 15.45 -8.62
N GLY A 289 18.60 14.66 -8.56
CA GLY A 289 19.78 14.96 -7.75
C GLY A 289 19.68 14.60 -6.29
N HIS A 290 18.52 14.10 -5.81
CA HIS A 290 18.29 13.75 -4.41
C HIS A 290 18.17 12.24 -4.16
N ASP A 291 18.15 11.40 -5.19
CA ASP A 291 17.98 9.93 -5.03
C ASP A 291 18.99 9.35 -4.04
N ARG A 292 20.29 9.64 -4.23
CA ARG A 292 21.36 9.13 -3.36
C ARG A 292 21.27 9.68 -1.93
N GLU A 293 20.90 10.94 -1.78
CA GLU A 293 20.68 11.58 -0.48
C GLU A 293 19.55 10.87 0.28
N LEU A 294 18.42 10.65 -0.36
CA LEU A 294 17.25 10.02 0.24
C LEU A 294 17.49 8.55 0.60
N VAL A 295 18.15 7.81 -0.28
CA VAL A 295 18.57 6.42 0.03
C VAL A 295 19.54 6.41 1.22
N ASN A 296 20.54 7.29 1.24
CA ASN A 296 21.49 7.36 2.35
C ASN A 296 20.80 7.72 3.67
N LEU A 297 19.85 8.66 3.67
CA LEU A 297 19.06 9.02 4.86
C LEU A 297 18.36 7.77 5.47
N TYR A 298 17.74 6.96 4.61
CA TYR A 298 17.11 5.71 5.04
C TYR A 298 18.15 4.73 5.63
N LEU A 299 19.30 4.57 4.97
CA LEU A 299 20.36 3.68 5.44
C LEU A 299 20.99 4.18 6.74
N ASP A 300 21.27 5.49 6.85
CA ASP A 300 21.79 6.12 8.08
C ASP A 300 20.84 5.85 9.25
N ARG A 301 19.51 5.95 9.01
CA ARG A 301 18.51 5.66 10.04
C ARG A 301 18.51 4.20 10.47
N LEU A 302 18.64 3.24 9.55
CA LEU A 302 18.80 1.82 9.89
C LEU A 302 20.06 1.56 10.74
N GLU A 303 21.17 2.22 10.43
CA GLU A 303 22.42 2.09 11.21
C GLU A 303 22.23 2.57 12.66
N THR A 304 21.35 3.56 12.92
CA THR A 304 21.03 3.98 14.30
C THR A 304 20.38 2.88 15.13
N HIS A 305 19.76 1.88 14.47
CA HIS A 305 19.23 0.67 15.10
C HIS A 305 20.26 -0.47 15.25
N GLY A 306 21.54 -0.20 14.97
CA GLY A 306 22.62 -1.18 15.07
C GLY A 306 22.69 -2.17 13.91
N ILE A 307 22.00 -1.89 12.81
CA ILE A 307 22.01 -2.73 11.61
C ILE A 307 23.24 -2.42 10.79
N THR A 308 24.03 -3.46 10.46
CA THR A 308 25.17 -3.34 9.52
C THR A 308 24.69 -3.46 8.09
N ILE A 309 25.07 -2.53 7.23
CA ILE A 309 24.55 -2.40 5.87
C ILE A 309 25.70 -2.38 4.86
N ASP A 310 25.58 -3.17 3.80
CA ASP A 310 26.36 -3.00 2.57
C ASP A 310 25.67 -1.92 1.70
N ARG A 311 26.19 -0.69 1.77
CA ARG A 311 25.60 0.47 1.10
C ARG A 311 25.68 0.38 -0.43
N ASP A 312 26.69 -0.27 -0.97
CA ASP A 312 26.82 -0.45 -2.43
C ASP A 312 25.80 -1.46 -2.93
N GLU A 313 25.60 -2.55 -2.20
CA GLU A 313 24.54 -3.52 -2.50
C GLU A 313 23.15 -2.89 -2.37
N MET A 314 22.87 -2.13 -1.32
CA MET A 314 21.57 -1.45 -1.17
C MET A 314 21.31 -0.45 -2.29
N TRP A 315 22.35 0.26 -2.75
CA TRP A 315 22.21 1.12 -3.93
C TRP A 315 21.95 0.33 -5.21
N ARG A 316 22.64 -0.78 -5.40
CA ARG A 316 22.39 -1.68 -6.54
C ARG A 316 20.94 -2.18 -6.52
N GLN A 317 20.44 -2.58 -5.36
CA GLN A 317 19.05 -2.98 -5.19
C GLN A 317 18.08 -1.83 -5.45
N TYR A 318 18.38 -0.61 -4.99
CA TYR A 318 17.58 0.58 -5.33
C TYR A 318 17.43 0.74 -6.85
N LEU A 319 18.51 0.61 -7.60
CA LEU A 319 18.44 0.67 -9.07
C LEU A 319 17.55 -0.46 -9.66
N VAL A 320 17.60 -1.66 -9.09
CA VAL A 320 16.71 -2.75 -9.49
C VAL A 320 15.26 -2.42 -9.17
N VAL A 321 14.97 -1.88 -7.98
CA VAL A 321 13.61 -1.51 -7.56
C VAL A 321 12.99 -0.47 -8.48
N ILE A 322 13.71 0.60 -8.80
CA ILE A 322 13.13 1.66 -9.64
C ILE A 322 12.83 1.16 -11.06
N VAL A 323 13.61 0.20 -11.59
CA VAL A 323 13.29 -0.49 -12.84
C VAL A 323 12.07 -1.40 -12.66
N PHE A 324 12.01 -2.15 -11.55
CA PHE A 324 10.88 -3.02 -11.24
C PHE A 324 9.57 -2.23 -11.11
N CYS A 325 9.59 -1.10 -10.40
CA CYS A 325 8.40 -0.30 -10.12
C CYS A 325 7.77 0.40 -11.34
N VAL A 326 8.46 0.43 -12.49
CA VAL A 326 7.83 0.84 -13.76
C VAL A 326 6.60 -0.01 -14.08
N ASN A 327 6.60 -1.28 -13.61
CA ASN A 327 5.48 -2.20 -13.78
C ASN A 327 4.14 -1.64 -13.28
N TYR A 328 4.12 -0.89 -12.19
CA TYR A 328 2.87 -0.32 -11.65
C TYR A 328 2.21 0.64 -12.66
N GLY A 329 3.01 1.53 -13.25
CA GLY A 329 2.53 2.40 -14.32
C GLY A 329 2.10 1.62 -15.55
N VAL A 330 2.89 0.65 -16.00
CA VAL A 330 2.58 -0.15 -17.20
C VAL A 330 1.30 -0.96 -17.03
N THR A 331 1.15 -1.64 -15.91
CA THR A 331 -0.03 -2.48 -15.63
C THR A 331 -1.32 -1.64 -15.62
N THR A 332 -1.29 -0.44 -15.02
CA THR A 332 -2.46 0.43 -14.97
C THR A 332 -2.81 1.04 -16.33
N PHE A 333 -1.84 1.18 -17.24
CA PHE A 333 -2.11 1.59 -18.62
C PHE A 333 -2.94 0.59 -19.42
N GLY A 334 -3.10 -0.63 -18.96
CA GLY A 334 -4.06 -1.59 -19.53
C GLY A 334 -5.49 -1.03 -19.63
N GLY A 335 -5.92 -0.25 -18.64
CA GLY A 335 -7.22 0.42 -18.58
C GLY A 335 -7.19 1.94 -18.86
N PHE A 336 -6.12 2.48 -19.45
CA PHE A 336 -5.92 3.92 -19.61
C PHE A 336 -7.07 4.62 -20.38
N ALA A 337 -7.52 4.01 -21.48
CA ALA A 337 -8.56 4.60 -22.33
C ALA A 337 -9.95 4.68 -21.66
N GLU A 338 -10.18 3.89 -20.63
CA GLU A 338 -11.44 3.79 -19.89
C GLU A 338 -11.52 4.77 -18.71
N GLN A 339 -10.37 5.42 -18.38
CA GLN A 339 -10.29 6.39 -17.30
C GLN A 339 -10.83 7.76 -17.72
N ASN A 340 -11.37 8.49 -16.75
CA ASN A 340 -11.64 9.93 -16.92
C ASN A 340 -10.32 10.71 -17.01
N GLU A 341 -10.40 12.00 -17.36
CA GLU A 341 -9.23 12.87 -17.57
C GLU A 341 -8.26 12.89 -16.38
N ARG A 342 -8.77 12.97 -15.15
CA ARG A 342 -7.94 12.95 -13.93
C ARG A 342 -7.26 11.59 -13.74
N GLY A 343 -7.98 10.50 -14.00
CA GLY A 343 -7.43 9.15 -13.95
C GLY A 343 -6.31 8.95 -14.97
N GLN A 344 -6.53 9.40 -16.20
CA GLN A 344 -5.50 9.35 -17.26
C GLN A 344 -4.24 10.14 -16.86
N GLN A 345 -4.42 11.35 -16.31
CA GLN A 345 -3.31 12.16 -15.80
C GLN A 345 -2.55 11.44 -14.69
N LEU A 346 -3.25 10.84 -13.72
CA LEU A 346 -2.61 10.09 -12.63
C LEU A 346 -1.78 8.92 -13.15
N LEU A 347 -2.34 8.11 -14.06
CA LEU A 347 -1.62 6.97 -14.63
C LEU A 347 -0.39 7.42 -15.43
N GLN A 348 -0.53 8.50 -16.20
CA GLN A 348 0.58 9.07 -16.96
C GLN A 348 1.70 9.58 -16.06
N GLU A 349 1.37 10.32 -14.99
CA GLU A 349 2.36 10.82 -14.03
C GLU A 349 3.10 9.68 -13.32
N MET A 350 2.39 8.66 -12.85
CA MET A 350 3.01 7.50 -12.19
C MET A 350 4.00 6.78 -13.13
N LEU A 351 3.61 6.55 -14.38
CA LEU A 351 4.48 5.93 -15.37
C LEU A 351 5.71 6.78 -15.67
N LEU A 352 5.51 8.06 -15.97
CA LEU A 352 6.59 8.95 -16.38
C LEU A 352 7.58 9.21 -15.24
N ARG A 353 7.13 9.41 -14.02
CA ARG A 353 8.04 9.56 -12.86
C ARG A 353 8.96 8.36 -12.70
N ALA A 354 8.39 7.15 -12.77
CA ALA A 354 9.18 5.92 -12.69
C ALA A 354 10.19 5.82 -13.84
N LEU A 355 9.79 6.07 -15.07
CA LEU A 355 10.67 6.01 -16.24
C LEU A 355 11.76 7.09 -16.23
N TYR A 356 11.43 8.30 -15.82
CA TYR A 356 12.45 9.36 -15.63
C TYR A 356 13.41 9.03 -14.49
N CYS A 357 12.92 8.40 -13.40
CA CYS A 357 13.79 7.93 -12.33
C CYS A 357 14.81 6.88 -12.83
N VAL A 358 14.35 5.94 -13.65
CA VAL A 358 15.23 4.95 -14.31
C VAL A 358 16.25 5.63 -15.24
N ALA A 359 15.80 6.59 -16.06
CA ALA A 359 16.67 7.32 -16.98
C ALA A 359 17.74 8.16 -16.26
N ASP A 360 17.32 8.95 -15.27
CA ASP A 360 18.20 9.87 -14.52
C ASP A 360 19.30 9.13 -13.74
N ASN A 361 19.06 7.88 -13.36
CA ASN A 361 19.99 7.02 -12.61
C ASN A 361 20.70 5.98 -13.50
N ASP A 362 20.51 6.01 -14.81
CA ASP A 362 21.03 4.98 -15.74
C ASP A 362 20.67 3.53 -15.33
N ALA A 363 19.55 3.36 -14.61
CA ALA A 363 19.25 2.13 -13.90
C ALA A 363 18.95 0.94 -14.83
N LEU A 364 18.58 1.18 -16.08
CA LEU A 364 18.34 0.10 -17.05
C LEU A 364 19.57 -0.78 -17.24
N LYS A 365 20.77 -0.23 -17.05
CA LYS A 365 22.04 -0.97 -17.15
C LYS A 365 22.16 -2.11 -16.12
N VAL A 366 21.43 -2.03 -15.00
CA VAL A 366 21.52 -3.05 -13.95
C VAL A 366 20.84 -4.36 -14.36
N ILE A 367 19.87 -4.31 -15.29
CA ILE A 367 19.12 -5.47 -15.79
C ILE A 367 19.51 -5.88 -17.22
N SER A 368 20.39 -5.13 -17.89
CA SER A 368 20.84 -5.35 -19.27
C SER A 368 21.75 -6.57 -19.42
#